data_3a97548fdd2cd858248c68dfcb89197a
#
_entry.id   3a97548fdd2cd858248c68dfcb89197a
#
_cell.length_a   1.000
_cell.length_b   1.000
_cell.length_c   1.000
_cell.angle_alpha   90.00
_cell.angle_beta   90.00
_cell.angle_gamma   90.00
#
_symmetry.space_group_name_H-M   'P 1'
#
loop_
_entity.id
_entity.type
_entity.pdbx_description
1 polymer ?
#
loop_
_entity_poly.entity_id
_entity_poly.type
_entity_poly.pdbx_seq_one_letter_code
_entity_poly.pdbx_strand_id
1 'polypeptide(L)'
;MALVRCVTEMGMGVDVHGLDYTNAAKRAVFDAIHHSSLGFPRLLGKTADDMRVDVTIGVPKPEAVDGQAVLETLPHGGGHINVVHGGLQVLNENGDDGWLLANAIIIVSLDDGK
;
A
#
# COMPACT_ATOMS: atom_id res chain seq x y z
N MET A 1 13.48 -22.09 6.93
CA MET A 1 12.82 -20.80 7.22
C MET A 1 11.70 -20.56 6.22
N ALA A 2 10.50 -20.34 6.70
CA ALA A 2 9.35 -20.08 5.86
C ALA A 2 8.70 -18.76 6.28
N LEU A 3 8.32 -17.95 5.30
CA LEU A 3 7.51 -16.75 5.54
C LEU A 3 6.05 -17.18 5.68
N VAL A 4 5.43 -16.74 6.74
CA VAL A 4 4.02 -17.00 7.00
C VAL A 4 3.25 -15.70 6.91
N ARG A 5 2.23 -15.68 6.08
CA ARG A 5 1.32 -14.52 5.99
C ARG A 5 0.52 -14.40 7.28
N CYS A 6 0.61 -13.24 7.89
CA CYS A 6 -0.02 -12.99 9.19
C CYS A 6 -1.20 -12.04 9.09
N VAL A 7 -1.07 -11.02 8.25
CA VAL A 7 -2.09 -9.98 8.11
C VAL A 7 -2.22 -9.59 6.65
N THR A 8 -3.45 -9.41 6.21
CA THR A 8 -3.75 -8.79 4.92
C THR A 8 -4.66 -7.60 5.20
N GLU A 9 -4.20 -6.42 4.79
CA GLU A 9 -4.94 -5.18 4.94
C GLU A 9 -5.24 -4.59 3.58
N MET A 10 -6.41 -3.98 3.46
CA MET A 10 -6.85 -3.36 2.22
C MET A 10 -7.25 -1.92 2.51
N GLY A 11 -6.97 -1.05 1.56
CA GLY A 11 -7.33 0.34 1.70
C GLY A 11 -7.47 0.99 0.34
N MET A 12 -8.01 2.21 0.36
CA MET A 12 -8.09 3.03 -0.83
C MET A 12 -7.74 4.46 -0.51
N GLY A 13 -7.23 5.15 -1.51
CA GLY A 13 -6.90 6.56 -1.43
C GLY A 13 -7.39 7.30 -2.64
N VAL A 14 -7.76 8.55 -2.44
CA VAL A 14 -8.27 9.38 -3.51
C VAL A 14 -7.42 10.61 -3.69
N ASP A 15 -7.36 11.09 -4.92
CA ASP A 15 -6.84 12.41 -5.24
C ASP A 15 -7.90 13.12 -6.09
N VAL A 16 -8.39 14.24 -5.59
CA VAL A 16 -9.52 14.95 -6.20
C VAL A 16 -9.08 16.17 -6.99
N HIS A 17 -7.78 16.42 -7.01
CA HIS A 17 -7.20 17.58 -7.68
C HIS A 17 -5.77 17.28 -8.08
N GLY A 18 -5.45 17.49 -9.37
CA GLY A 18 -4.11 17.34 -9.89
C GLY A 18 -3.77 15.95 -10.42
N LEU A 19 -4.64 14.97 -10.27
CA LEU A 19 -4.41 13.58 -10.73
C LEU A 19 -3.03 13.04 -10.30
N ASP A 20 -2.68 13.23 -9.04
CA ASP A 20 -1.41 12.76 -8.48
C ASP A 20 -1.54 11.30 -8.06
N TYR A 21 -1.08 10.41 -8.93
CA TYR A 21 -1.16 8.96 -8.73
C TYR A 21 -0.35 8.49 -7.53
N THR A 22 0.82 9.06 -7.31
CA THR A 22 1.66 8.73 -6.17
C THR A 22 0.99 9.14 -4.86
N ASN A 23 0.37 10.31 -4.83
CA ASN A 23 -0.33 10.79 -3.65
C ASN A 23 -1.55 9.91 -3.33
N ALA A 24 -2.32 9.52 -4.34
CA ALA A 24 -3.44 8.61 -4.16
C ALA A 24 -2.96 7.25 -3.62
N ALA A 25 -1.86 6.74 -4.14
CA ALA A 25 -1.26 5.49 -3.66
C ALA A 25 -0.79 5.59 -2.20
N LYS A 26 -0.15 6.70 -1.82
CA LYS A 26 0.25 6.94 -0.42
C LYS A 26 -0.96 6.95 0.51
N ARG A 27 -2.05 7.58 0.10
CA ARG A 27 -3.30 7.61 0.88
C ARG A 27 -3.92 6.23 0.99
N ALA A 28 -3.84 5.41 -0.06
CA ALA A 28 -4.35 4.05 -0.02
C ALA A 28 -3.56 3.19 0.98
N VAL A 29 -2.23 3.32 1.00
CA VAL A 29 -1.37 2.65 1.97
C VAL A 29 -1.68 3.13 3.39
N PHE A 30 -1.81 4.44 3.58
CA PHE A 30 -2.16 5.01 4.88
C PHE A 30 -3.48 4.42 5.39
N ASP A 31 -4.50 4.36 4.55
CA ASP A 31 -5.79 3.79 4.91
C ASP A 31 -5.64 2.31 5.30
N ALA A 32 -4.93 1.53 4.51
CA ALA A 32 -4.73 0.11 4.78
C ALA A 32 -4.05 -0.14 6.12
N ILE A 33 -2.96 0.55 6.42
CA ILE A 33 -2.19 0.31 7.65
C ILE A 33 -2.89 0.82 8.91
N HIS A 34 -3.89 1.66 8.78
CA HIS A 34 -4.64 2.22 9.91
C HIS A 34 -5.92 1.43 10.24
N HIS A 35 -6.18 0.34 9.53
CA HIS A 35 -7.34 -0.52 9.83
C HIS A 35 -7.12 -1.45 11.01
N SER A 36 -5.86 -1.74 11.36
CA SER A 36 -5.57 -2.65 12.45
C SER A 36 -4.31 -2.25 13.21
N SER A 37 -4.16 -2.81 14.39
CA SER A 37 -2.95 -2.70 15.19
C SER A 37 -2.05 -3.90 14.89
N LEU A 38 -0.80 -3.66 14.54
CA LEU A 38 0.19 -4.71 14.28
C LEU A 38 0.89 -5.10 15.58
N GLY A 39 0.11 -5.58 16.56
CA GLY A 39 0.66 -6.01 17.85
C GLY A 39 1.19 -7.44 17.89
N PHE A 40 0.83 -8.26 16.92
CA PHE A 40 1.16 -9.69 16.93
C PHE A 40 2.67 -10.01 16.87
N PRO A 41 3.57 -9.19 16.29
CA PRO A 41 4.99 -9.51 16.31
C PRO A 41 5.54 -9.66 17.72
N ARG A 42 5.08 -8.86 18.66
CA ARG A 42 5.48 -8.95 20.07
C ARG A 42 5.05 -10.26 20.70
N LEU A 43 3.87 -10.74 20.35
CA LEU A 43 3.34 -12.01 20.86
C LEU A 43 4.18 -13.20 20.39
N LEU A 44 4.83 -13.07 19.22
CA LEU A 44 5.68 -14.11 18.66
C LEU A 44 7.15 -13.91 19.00
N GLY A 45 7.48 -12.93 19.83
CA GLY A 45 8.88 -12.60 20.14
C GLY A 45 9.63 -11.96 18.97
N LYS A 46 8.90 -11.38 18.03
CA LYS A 46 9.47 -10.71 16.86
C LYS A 46 9.37 -9.19 17.01
N THR A 47 10.21 -8.50 16.27
CA THR A 47 10.14 -7.04 16.16
C THR A 47 9.44 -6.65 14.87
N ALA A 48 9.05 -5.37 14.76
CA ALA A 48 8.48 -4.86 13.53
C ALA A 48 9.42 -4.99 12.33
N ASP A 49 10.73 -4.95 12.58
CA ASP A 49 11.75 -5.08 11.53
C ASP A 49 11.86 -6.52 10.98
N ASP A 50 11.33 -7.50 11.69
CA ASP A 50 11.28 -8.89 11.23
C ASP A 50 10.17 -9.14 10.21
N MET A 51 9.32 -8.14 9.98
CA MET A 51 8.21 -8.25 9.04
C MET A 51 8.68 -8.08 7.60
N ARG A 52 8.14 -8.91 6.72
CA ARG A 52 8.17 -8.64 5.29
C ARG A 52 6.84 -8.00 4.90
N VAL A 53 6.90 -6.85 4.25
CA VAL A 53 5.70 -6.12 3.82
C VAL A 53 5.66 -6.09 2.31
N ASP A 54 4.63 -6.68 1.73
CA ASP A 54 4.38 -6.67 0.29
C ASP A 54 3.18 -5.78 0.01
N VAL A 55 3.41 -4.72 -0.77
CA VAL A 55 2.39 -3.73 -1.12
C VAL A 55 2.04 -3.89 -2.59
N THR A 56 0.76 -4.03 -2.89
CA THR A 56 0.27 -3.99 -4.26
C THR A 56 -0.67 -2.79 -4.40
N ILE A 57 -0.35 -1.93 -5.36
CA ILE A 57 -1.13 -0.73 -5.65
C ILE A 57 -1.82 -0.90 -7.01
N GLY A 58 -3.12 -0.64 -7.04
CA GLY A 58 -3.88 -0.59 -8.28
C GLY A 58 -4.24 0.84 -8.63
N VAL A 59 -3.84 1.29 -9.81
CA VAL A 59 -4.16 2.62 -10.36
C VAL A 59 -4.37 2.52 -11.87
N PRO A 60 -5.10 3.47 -12.48
CA PRO A 60 -5.30 3.44 -13.94
C PRO A 60 -4.01 3.58 -14.76
N LYS A 61 -2.98 4.25 -14.21
CA LYS A 61 -1.67 4.42 -14.88
C LYS A 61 -0.56 4.02 -13.92
N PRO A 62 -0.21 2.71 -13.87
CA PRO A 62 0.83 2.23 -12.95
C PRO A 62 2.18 2.94 -13.11
N GLU A 63 2.54 3.29 -14.33
CA GLU A 63 3.81 3.96 -14.64
C GLU A 63 3.90 5.38 -14.06
N ALA A 64 2.78 5.96 -13.65
CA ALA A 64 2.75 7.29 -13.05
C ALA A 64 2.99 7.30 -11.54
N VAL A 65 3.12 6.13 -10.91
CA VAL A 65 3.35 6.00 -9.47
C VAL A 65 4.85 5.88 -9.20
N ASP A 66 5.35 6.73 -8.31
CA ASP A 66 6.70 6.57 -7.75
C ASP A 66 6.62 5.55 -6.59
N GLY A 67 6.92 4.29 -6.91
CA GLY A 67 6.81 3.20 -5.93
C GLY A 67 7.73 3.39 -4.74
N GLN A 68 8.93 3.91 -4.94
CA GLN A 68 9.88 4.14 -3.85
C GLN A 68 9.32 5.18 -2.87
N ALA A 69 8.71 6.25 -3.37
CA ALA A 69 8.09 7.27 -2.53
C ALA A 69 6.94 6.67 -1.70
N VAL A 70 6.20 5.73 -2.26
CA VAL A 70 5.12 5.03 -1.53
C VAL A 70 5.71 4.15 -0.44
N LEU A 71 6.77 3.37 -0.74
CA LEU A 71 7.42 2.51 0.25
C LEU A 71 7.99 3.31 1.43
N GLU A 72 8.47 4.50 1.19
CA GLU A 72 9.02 5.37 2.24
C GLU A 72 7.99 5.78 3.28
N THR A 73 6.70 5.62 2.99
CA THR A 73 5.63 5.91 3.96
C THR A 73 5.39 4.77 4.93
N LEU A 74 5.96 3.59 4.71
CA LEU A 74 5.79 2.45 5.60
C LEU A 74 6.54 2.69 6.91
N PRO A 75 5.88 2.48 8.06
CA PRO A 75 6.52 2.74 9.36
C PRO A 75 7.55 1.68 9.75
N HIS A 76 7.39 0.44 9.28
CA HIS A 76 8.18 -0.70 9.72
C HIS A 76 8.35 -1.74 8.63
N GLY A 77 9.42 -2.55 8.78
CA GLY A 77 9.65 -3.72 7.96
C GLY A 77 10.34 -3.42 6.64
N GLY A 78 10.75 -4.47 5.96
CA GLY A 78 11.26 -4.40 4.61
C GLY A 78 10.12 -4.38 3.62
N GLY A 79 10.06 -3.37 2.78
CA GLY A 79 8.97 -3.18 1.84
C GLY A 79 9.29 -3.62 0.44
N HIS A 80 8.32 -4.28 -0.18
CA HIS A 80 8.32 -4.59 -1.61
C HIS A 80 7.05 -4.02 -2.21
N ILE A 81 7.14 -3.41 -3.38
CA ILE A 81 5.98 -2.81 -4.02
C ILE A 81 5.82 -3.31 -5.44
N ASN A 82 4.57 -3.57 -5.79
CA ASN A 82 4.15 -3.88 -7.15
C ASN A 82 3.00 -2.95 -7.51
N VAL A 83 3.12 -2.21 -8.61
CA VAL A 83 2.07 -1.31 -9.06
C VAL A 83 1.44 -1.90 -10.31
N VAL A 84 0.14 -2.13 -10.25
CA VAL A 84 -0.61 -2.79 -11.31
C VAL A 84 -1.77 -1.91 -11.77
N HIS A 85 -2.36 -2.30 -12.88
CA HIS A 85 -3.56 -1.63 -13.39
C HIS A 85 -4.74 -1.91 -12.46
N GLY A 86 -5.42 -0.87 -12.05
CA GLY A 86 -6.59 -0.97 -11.18
C GLY A 86 -7.10 0.42 -10.85
N GLY A 87 -7.76 0.54 -9.69
CA GLY A 87 -8.33 1.82 -9.29
C GLY A 87 -9.41 2.32 -10.23
N LEU A 88 -9.66 3.61 -10.16
CA LEU A 88 -10.71 4.24 -10.96
C LEU A 88 -10.35 5.70 -11.19
N GLN A 89 -10.63 6.20 -12.38
CA GLN A 89 -10.43 7.60 -12.70
C GLN A 89 -11.60 8.09 -13.52
N VAL A 90 -12.11 9.25 -13.13
CA VAL A 90 -13.15 9.97 -13.88
C VAL A 90 -12.65 11.38 -14.12
N LEU A 91 -12.52 11.77 -15.39
CA LEU A 91 -12.08 13.11 -15.74
C LEU A 91 -13.26 14.08 -15.66
N ASN A 92 -12.94 15.34 -15.35
CA ASN A 92 -13.94 16.40 -15.43
C ASN A 92 -14.32 16.68 -16.89
N GLU A 93 -15.26 17.58 -17.12
CA GLU A 93 -15.76 17.87 -18.46
C GLU A 93 -14.66 18.33 -19.42
N ASN A 94 -13.69 19.09 -18.93
CA ASN A 94 -12.59 19.61 -19.76
C ASN A 94 -11.48 18.59 -20.00
N GLY A 95 -11.43 17.53 -19.19
CA GLY A 95 -10.40 16.52 -19.29
C GLY A 95 -9.03 16.90 -18.75
N ASP A 96 -8.93 18.07 -18.10
CA ASP A 96 -7.67 18.58 -17.54
C ASP A 96 -7.45 18.23 -16.07
N ASP A 97 -8.46 17.71 -15.41
CA ASP A 97 -8.40 17.26 -14.03
C ASP A 97 -9.47 16.19 -13.81
N GLY A 98 -9.58 15.67 -12.62
CA GLY A 98 -10.60 14.66 -12.34
C GLY A 98 -10.47 14.07 -10.95
N TRP A 99 -11.14 12.94 -10.80
CA TRP A 99 -11.17 12.18 -9.55
C TRP A 99 -10.44 10.87 -9.77
N LEU A 100 -9.52 10.57 -8.86
CA LEU A 100 -8.65 9.40 -8.95
C LEU A 100 -8.78 8.59 -7.67
N LEU A 101 -8.96 7.27 -7.82
CA LEU A 101 -9.00 6.34 -6.71
C LEU A 101 -7.93 5.28 -6.92
N ALA A 102 -7.07 5.08 -5.92
CA ALA A 102 -6.10 4.00 -5.87
C ALA A 102 -6.54 2.96 -4.85
N ASN A 103 -6.24 1.69 -5.14
CA ASN A 103 -6.42 0.59 -4.19
C ASN A 103 -5.07 0.14 -3.67
N ALA A 104 -5.05 -0.36 -2.44
CA ALA A 104 -3.86 -0.97 -1.86
C ALA A 104 -4.24 -2.28 -1.19
N ILE A 105 -3.40 -3.30 -1.40
CA ILE A 105 -3.44 -4.54 -0.62
C ILE A 105 -2.06 -4.70 -0.03
N ILE A 106 -2.00 -4.82 1.29
CA ILE A 106 -0.75 -4.98 2.03
C ILE A 106 -0.78 -6.33 2.72
N ILE A 107 0.23 -7.14 2.43
CA ILE A 107 0.39 -8.45 3.04
C ILE A 107 1.62 -8.41 3.92
N VAL A 108 1.45 -8.70 5.20
CA VAL A 108 2.53 -8.74 6.17
C VAL A 108 2.83 -10.21 6.48
N SER A 109 4.09 -10.57 6.35
CA SER A 109 4.57 -11.93 6.62
C SER A 109 5.69 -11.89 7.64
N LEU A 110 5.79 -12.96 8.41
CA LEU A 110 6.89 -13.19 9.35
C LEU A 110 7.52 -14.53 9.08
N ASP A 111 8.82 -14.62 9.37
CA ASP A 111 9.52 -15.90 9.40
C ASP A 111 8.97 -16.69 10.59
N ASP A 112 8.56 -17.94 10.36
CA ASP A 112 8.01 -18.79 11.40
C ASP A 112 9.07 -19.38 12.36
N GLY A 113 10.36 -19.15 12.07
CA GLY A 113 11.44 -19.64 12.90
C GLY A 113 11.77 -21.12 12.73
N LYS A 114 11.21 -21.76 11.70
CA LYS A 114 11.44 -23.19 11.43
C LYS A 114 12.36 -23.45 10.27
#